data_ba3369b38546ed1b0cdae602b8c0253d
#
_entry.id   ba3369b38546ed1b0cdae602b8c0253d
#
_cell.length_a   1.000
_cell.length_b   1.000
_cell.length_c   1.000
_cell.angle_alpha   90.00
_cell.angle_beta   90.00
_cell.angle_gamma   90.00
#
_symmetry.space_group_name_H-M   'P 1'
#
loop_
_entity.id
_entity.type
_entity.pdbx_description
1 polymer ?
#
loop_
_entity_poly.entity_id
_entity_poly.type
_entity_poly.pdbx_seq_one_letter_code
_entity_poly.pdbx_strand_id
1 'polypeptide(L)'
;MSYEYSEKKIVAVLASNLEAGIALNVIGHLAVSMGAYADEDIMGRKVLTDNSGIDHTGISKYPFIITKVKPSRLKRLVDDARQEESLLLVDYPKQMLTTGHDDELAEEIAKVDNANIEYLGAVIYGDSKIVSELTGKFTLWK
;
A
#
# COMPACT_ATOMS: atom_id res chain seq x y z
N MET A 1 15.81 5.48 20.30
CA MET A 1 14.42 5.35 20.73
C MET A 1 13.90 3.96 20.44
N SER A 2 13.24 3.39 21.39
CA SER A 2 12.58 2.11 21.20
C SER A 2 11.18 2.32 20.61
N TYR A 3 10.72 1.34 19.86
CA TYR A 3 9.36 1.30 19.31
C TYR A 3 8.85 -0.14 19.40
N GLU A 4 7.55 -0.30 19.40
CA GLU A 4 6.93 -1.63 19.36
C GLU A 4 6.74 -2.04 17.90
N TYR A 5 7.46 -3.08 17.47
CA TYR A 5 7.39 -3.60 16.10
C TYR A 5 5.96 -3.87 15.64
N SER A 6 5.09 -4.29 16.56
CA SER A 6 3.71 -4.65 16.27
C SER A 6 2.69 -3.52 16.44
N GLU A 7 3.15 -2.31 16.80
CA GLU A 7 2.25 -1.17 17.05
C GLU A 7 1.49 -0.74 15.81
N LYS A 8 2.21 -0.68 14.69
CA LYS A 8 1.64 -0.29 13.39
C LYS A 8 1.98 -1.35 12.35
N LYS A 9 1.26 -1.34 11.26
CA LYS A 9 1.62 -2.19 10.13
C LYS A 9 1.13 -1.62 8.80
N ILE A 10 1.76 -2.10 7.75
CA ILE A 10 1.44 -1.76 6.37
C ILE A 10 0.88 -3.02 5.74
N VAL A 11 -0.30 -2.93 5.15
CA VAL A 11 -0.88 -4.05 4.41
C VAL A 11 -1.20 -3.58 3.01
N ALA A 12 -0.61 -4.25 2.03
CA ALA A 12 -0.94 -4.08 0.63
C ALA A 12 -1.95 -5.17 0.25
N VAL A 13 -2.98 -4.78 -0.48
CA VAL A 13 -4.04 -5.69 -0.92
C VAL A 13 -4.11 -5.60 -2.44
N LEU A 14 -3.92 -6.73 -3.11
CA LEU A 14 -3.93 -6.81 -4.57
C LEU A 14 -5.16 -7.56 -5.06
N ALA A 15 -5.63 -7.21 -6.25
CA ALA A 15 -6.66 -8.00 -6.92
C ALA A 15 -6.07 -9.37 -7.27
N SER A 16 -6.79 -10.43 -6.95
CA SER A 16 -6.30 -11.82 -7.08
C SER A 16 -6.10 -12.28 -8.53
N ASN A 17 -6.66 -11.56 -9.49
CA ASN A 17 -6.58 -11.91 -10.91
C ASN A 17 -5.45 -11.21 -11.67
N LEU A 18 -4.51 -10.59 -10.98
CA LEU A 18 -3.38 -9.93 -11.62
C LEU A 18 -2.29 -10.91 -12.02
N GLU A 19 -1.68 -10.67 -13.18
CA GLU A 19 -0.44 -11.32 -13.56
C GLU A 19 0.69 -10.83 -12.65
N ALA A 20 1.68 -11.69 -12.41
CA ALA A 20 2.77 -11.40 -11.48
C ALA A 20 3.51 -10.09 -11.79
N GLY A 21 3.81 -9.83 -13.06
CA GLY A 21 4.51 -8.60 -13.47
C GLY A 21 3.71 -7.34 -13.15
N ILE A 22 2.40 -7.40 -13.35
CA ILE A 22 1.52 -6.27 -13.03
C ILE A 22 1.42 -6.11 -11.51
N ALA A 23 1.26 -7.21 -10.78
CA ALA A 23 1.21 -7.17 -9.32
C ALA A 23 2.45 -6.52 -8.71
N LEU A 24 3.64 -6.87 -9.22
CA LEU A 24 4.90 -6.30 -8.75
C LEU A 24 4.99 -4.79 -9.04
N ASN A 25 4.51 -4.36 -10.21
CA ASN A 25 4.47 -2.95 -10.56
C ASN A 25 3.53 -2.18 -9.62
N VAL A 26 2.36 -2.75 -9.36
CA VAL A 26 1.38 -2.14 -8.44
C VAL A 26 2.01 -1.97 -7.05
N ILE A 27 2.65 -3.02 -6.52
CA ILE A 27 3.32 -2.96 -5.21
C ILE A 27 4.41 -1.88 -5.20
N GLY A 28 5.21 -1.80 -6.26
CA GLY A 28 6.26 -0.78 -6.36
C GLY A 28 5.71 0.63 -6.23
N HIS A 29 4.67 0.95 -7.00
CA HIS A 29 4.04 2.27 -6.93
C HIS A 29 3.40 2.55 -5.57
N LEU A 30 2.68 1.58 -5.02
CA LEU A 30 2.04 1.74 -3.72
C LEU A 30 3.07 1.96 -2.61
N ALA A 31 4.17 1.21 -2.61
CA ALA A 31 5.21 1.34 -1.60
C ALA A 31 5.92 2.70 -1.68
N VAL A 32 6.24 3.17 -2.89
CA VAL A 32 6.85 4.49 -3.10
C VAL A 32 5.93 5.60 -2.57
N SER A 33 4.65 5.54 -2.92
CA SER A 33 3.67 6.53 -2.47
C SER A 33 3.51 6.50 -0.95
N MET A 34 3.42 5.30 -0.38
CA MET A 34 3.30 5.16 1.08
C MET A 34 4.51 5.78 1.79
N GLY A 35 5.71 5.52 1.30
CA GLY A 35 6.94 6.07 1.86
C GLY A 35 7.00 7.60 1.77
N ALA A 36 6.45 8.16 0.69
CA ALA A 36 6.44 9.62 0.49
C ALA A 36 5.41 10.33 1.35
N TYR A 37 4.25 9.72 1.58
CA TYR A 37 3.14 10.37 2.27
C TYR A 37 3.01 10.01 3.74
N ALA A 38 3.67 8.92 4.18
CA ALA A 38 3.72 8.57 5.60
C ALA A 38 4.77 9.41 6.31
N ASP A 39 4.66 9.51 7.64
CA ASP A 39 5.66 10.14 8.47
C ASP A 39 6.98 9.38 8.44
N GLU A 40 8.08 10.06 8.76
CA GLU A 40 9.40 9.41 8.93
C GLU A 40 9.35 8.26 9.93
N ASP A 41 8.33 8.24 10.79
CA ASP A 41 8.09 7.18 11.76
C ASP A 41 7.94 5.79 11.12
N ILE A 42 7.61 5.70 9.84
CA ILE A 42 7.54 4.43 9.11
C ILE A 42 8.92 3.82 8.87
N MET A 43 9.97 4.63 8.98
CA MET A 43 11.33 4.21 8.68
C MET A 43 12.09 3.78 9.94
N GLY A 44 13.01 2.84 9.78
CA GLY A 44 13.94 2.46 10.82
C GLY A 44 15.13 3.43 10.90
N ARG A 45 16.27 2.92 11.30
CA ARG A 45 17.51 3.73 11.36
C ARG A 45 17.86 4.20 9.95
N LYS A 46 18.40 5.42 9.85
CA LYS A 46 18.83 5.98 8.55
C LYS A 46 20.00 5.21 7.96
N VAL A 47 20.86 4.67 8.80
CA VAL A 47 22.09 3.96 8.38
C VAL A 47 22.25 2.71 9.20
N LEU A 48 22.61 1.62 8.52
CA LEU A 48 22.97 0.35 9.13
C LEU A 48 24.40 0.01 8.66
N THR A 49 25.34 -0.02 9.59
CA THR A 49 26.76 -0.25 9.26
C THR A 49 27.12 -1.71 9.49
N ASP A 50 27.68 -2.36 8.47
CA ASP A 50 28.07 -3.76 8.59
C ASP A 50 29.44 -3.92 9.26
N ASN A 51 29.88 -5.16 9.45
CA ASN A 51 31.12 -5.45 10.14
C ASN A 51 32.38 -4.98 9.37
N SER A 52 32.23 -4.70 8.09
CA SER A 52 33.34 -4.18 7.26
C SER A 52 33.42 -2.66 7.29
N GLY A 53 32.47 -1.99 7.97
CA GLY A 53 32.41 -0.54 8.02
C GLY A 53 31.67 0.07 6.84
N ILE A 54 30.93 -0.73 6.06
CA ILE A 54 30.12 -0.24 4.94
C ILE A 54 28.76 0.17 5.45
N ASP A 55 28.31 1.35 5.06
CA ASP A 55 27.02 1.90 5.43
C ASP A 55 25.93 1.49 4.44
N HIS A 56 24.83 0.95 4.96
CA HIS A 56 23.66 0.61 4.20
C HIS A 56 22.53 1.59 4.53
N THR A 57 21.83 2.06 3.51
CA THR A 57 20.69 2.95 3.71
C THR A 57 19.58 2.22 4.47
N GLY A 58 19.00 2.89 5.45
CA GLY A 58 17.94 2.30 6.27
C GLY A 58 16.69 1.94 5.49
N ILE A 59 15.88 1.11 6.09
CA ILE A 59 14.67 0.56 5.48
C ILE A 59 13.48 0.75 6.42
N SER A 60 12.28 0.56 5.91
CA SER A 60 11.04 0.66 6.71
C SER A 60 11.06 -0.34 7.87
N LYS A 61 10.46 0.02 9.00
CA LYS A 61 10.59 -0.75 10.23
C LYS A 61 9.39 -1.59 10.62
N TYR A 62 8.18 -1.22 10.17
CA TYR A 62 6.98 -1.97 10.53
C TYR A 62 6.72 -3.13 9.56
N PRO A 63 5.93 -4.14 9.97
CA PRO A 63 5.59 -5.23 9.07
C PRO A 63 4.96 -4.72 7.78
N PHE A 64 5.35 -5.26 6.65
CA PHE A 64 4.78 -4.98 5.34
C PHE A 64 4.21 -6.29 4.79
N ILE A 65 2.89 -6.42 4.83
CA ILE A 65 2.19 -7.66 4.49
C ILE A 65 1.49 -7.49 3.16
N ILE A 66 1.70 -8.43 2.24
CA ILE A 66 1.08 -8.39 0.91
C ILE A 66 0.03 -9.48 0.81
N THR A 67 -1.20 -9.07 0.52
CA THR A 67 -2.36 -9.94 0.46
C THR A 67 -3.04 -9.87 -0.90
N LYS A 68 -3.96 -10.78 -1.17
CA LYS A 68 -4.78 -10.74 -2.38
C LYS A 68 -6.23 -11.05 -2.06
N VAL A 69 -7.13 -10.42 -2.79
CA VAL A 69 -8.58 -10.62 -2.65
C VAL A 69 -9.24 -10.49 -4.02
N LYS A 70 -10.48 -10.93 -4.13
CA LYS A 70 -11.29 -10.70 -5.34
C LYS A 70 -11.44 -9.20 -5.60
N PRO A 71 -11.52 -8.75 -6.86
CA PRO A 71 -11.69 -7.33 -7.19
C PRO A 71 -12.84 -6.63 -6.44
N SER A 72 -13.96 -7.31 -6.27
CA SER A 72 -15.11 -6.75 -5.53
C SER A 72 -14.78 -6.51 -4.05
N ARG A 73 -14.00 -7.39 -3.46
CA ARG A 73 -13.59 -7.27 -2.06
C ARG A 73 -12.55 -6.16 -1.89
N LEU A 74 -11.67 -6.00 -2.88
CA LEU A 74 -10.69 -4.91 -2.90
C LEU A 74 -11.41 -3.56 -2.95
N LYS A 75 -12.43 -3.42 -3.81
CA LYS A 75 -13.23 -2.20 -3.89
C LYS A 75 -13.86 -1.85 -2.53
N ARG A 76 -14.40 -2.86 -1.85
CA ARG A 76 -15.01 -2.68 -0.54
C ARG A 76 -13.97 -2.27 0.50
N LEU A 77 -12.78 -2.88 0.46
CA LEU A 77 -11.69 -2.50 1.37
C LEU A 77 -11.32 -1.02 1.20
N VAL A 78 -11.17 -0.58 -0.05
CA VAL A 78 -10.81 0.82 -0.33
C VAL A 78 -11.87 1.76 0.22
N ASP A 79 -13.14 1.44 0.00
CA ASP A 79 -14.24 2.26 0.49
C ASP A 79 -14.27 2.31 2.04
N ASP A 80 -14.09 1.16 2.69
CA ASP A 80 -14.05 1.06 4.16
C ASP A 80 -12.85 1.80 4.74
N ALA A 81 -11.67 1.62 4.14
CA ALA A 81 -10.44 2.27 4.61
C ALA A 81 -10.53 3.79 4.49
N ARG A 82 -11.21 4.29 3.45
CA ARG A 82 -11.40 5.73 3.24
C ARG A 82 -12.21 6.37 4.37
N GLN A 83 -13.07 5.60 5.04
CA GLN A 83 -13.85 6.07 6.18
C GLN A 83 -13.03 6.16 7.47
N GLU A 84 -11.86 5.51 7.52
CA GLU A 84 -10.98 5.52 8.70
C GLU A 84 -9.95 6.64 8.55
N GLU A 85 -10.24 7.81 9.14
CA GLU A 85 -9.37 8.98 9.03
C GLU A 85 -7.96 8.76 9.59
N SER A 86 -7.82 7.84 10.54
CA SER A 86 -6.52 7.54 11.17
C SER A 86 -5.58 6.73 10.27
N LEU A 87 -6.09 6.15 9.19
CA LEU A 87 -5.29 5.35 8.27
C LEU A 87 -4.81 6.17 7.09
N LEU A 88 -3.58 5.91 6.67
CA LEU A 88 -3.11 6.40 5.37
C LEU A 88 -3.47 5.35 4.33
N LEU A 89 -4.15 5.77 3.29
CA LEU A 89 -4.59 4.91 2.18
C LEU A 89 -4.02 5.44 0.88
N VAL A 90 -3.43 4.54 0.10
CA VAL A 90 -3.06 4.82 -1.30
C VAL A 90 -3.71 3.73 -2.14
N ASP A 91 -4.43 4.10 -3.17
CA ASP A 91 -5.04 3.13 -4.09
C ASP A 91 -4.38 3.19 -5.46
N TYR A 92 -4.50 2.11 -6.21
CA TYR A 92 -3.96 1.98 -7.57
C TYR A 92 -5.14 1.69 -8.51
N PRO A 93 -5.69 2.71 -9.16
CA PRO A 93 -6.78 2.52 -10.09
C PRO A 93 -6.29 1.94 -11.42
N LYS A 94 -7.14 1.20 -12.09
CA LYS A 94 -6.82 0.56 -13.37
C LYS A 94 -6.31 1.55 -14.42
N GLN A 95 -6.77 2.79 -14.37
CA GLN A 95 -6.36 3.85 -15.29
C GLN A 95 -4.84 4.09 -15.29
N MET A 96 -4.16 3.71 -14.21
CA MET A 96 -2.69 3.78 -14.16
C MET A 96 -2.02 2.96 -15.27
N LEU A 97 -2.64 1.86 -15.70
CA LEU A 97 -2.06 1.01 -16.74
C LEU A 97 -2.20 1.59 -18.14
N THR A 98 -3.14 2.50 -18.34
CA THR A 98 -3.49 3.01 -19.67
C THR A 98 -3.10 4.47 -19.89
N THR A 99 -2.48 5.11 -18.90
CA THR A 99 -2.04 6.50 -18.98
C THR A 99 -0.53 6.59 -18.77
N GLY A 100 0.11 7.53 -19.45
CA GLY A 100 1.57 7.70 -19.36
C GLY A 100 2.00 8.96 -18.63
N HIS A 101 1.06 9.87 -18.36
CA HIS A 101 1.33 11.14 -17.73
C HIS A 101 0.31 11.40 -16.64
N ASP A 102 0.74 12.05 -15.58
CA ASP A 102 -0.11 12.32 -14.43
C ASP A 102 -1.35 13.15 -14.78
N ASP A 103 -1.22 14.09 -15.69
CA ASP A 103 -2.36 14.89 -16.15
C ASP A 103 -3.39 14.04 -16.88
N GLU A 104 -2.94 13.07 -17.69
CA GLU A 104 -3.81 12.10 -18.34
C GLU A 104 -4.55 11.25 -17.29
N LEU A 105 -3.83 10.79 -16.28
CA LEU A 105 -4.42 10.01 -15.20
C LEU A 105 -5.52 10.80 -14.50
N ALA A 106 -5.24 12.06 -14.17
CA ALA A 106 -6.21 12.94 -13.53
C ALA A 106 -7.46 13.11 -14.39
N GLU A 107 -7.31 13.31 -15.69
CA GLU A 107 -8.42 13.44 -16.63
C GLU A 107 -9.28 12.17 -16.69
N GLU A 108 -8.64 11.00 -16.77
CA GLU A 108 -9.34 9.74 -16.86
C GLU A 108 -10.10 9.40 -15.56
N ILE A 109 -9.49 9.67 -14.42
CA ILE A 109 -10.15 9.48 -13.11
C ILE A 109 -11.36 10.41 -12.98
N ALA A 110 -11.23 11.65 -13.44
CA ALA A 110 -12.32 12.64 -13.35
C ALA A 110 -13.55 12.25 -14.14
N LYS A 111 -13.44 11.36 -15.13
CA LYS A 111 -14.56 10.90 -15.95
C LYS A 111 -15.38 9.77 -15.32
N VAL A 112 -14.92 9.19 -14.21
CA VAL A 112 -15.50 7.97 -13.65
C VAL A 112 -16.02 8.25 -12.25
N ASP A 113 -17.25 7.83 -11.97
CA ASP A 113 -17.81 7.89 -10.63
C ASP A 113 -17.08 6.87 -9.73
N ASN A 114 -16.92 7.20 -8.46
CA ASN A 114 -16.24 6.33 -7.53
C ASN A 114 -16.76 4.89 -7.53
N ALA A 115 -18.07 4.72 -7.64
CA ALA A 115 -18.70 3.40 -7.69
C ALA A 115 -18.19 2.52 -8.84
N ASN A 116 -17.69 3.14 -9.91
CA ASN A 116 -17.25 2.44 -11.13
C ASN A 116 -15.73 2.36 -11.29
N ILE A 117 -14.96 2.90 -10.35
CA ILE A 117 -13.51 2.78 -10.40
C ILE A 117 -13.12 1.34 -10.05
N GLU A 118 -12.31 0.72 -10.92
CA GLU A 118 -11.74 -0.59 -10.67
C GLU A 118 -10.33 -0.41 -10.11
N TYR A 119 -10.09 -0.97 -8.94
CA TYR A 119 -8.77 -0.93 -8.33
C TYR A 119 -8.00 -2.21 -8.63
N LEU A 120 -6.69 -2.07 -8.85
CA LEU A 120 -5.78 -3.22 -8.99
C LEU A 120 -5.09 -3.52 -7.67
N GLY A 121 -4.97 -2.53 -6.81
CA GLY A 121 -4.42 -2.71 -5.48
C GLY A 121 -4.64 -1.48 -4.62
N ALA A 122 -4.30 -1.64 -3.36
CA ALA A 122 -4.29 -0.55 -2.39
C ALA A 122 -3.31 -0.90 -1.28
N VAL A 123 -2.83 0.11 -0.57
CA VAL A 123 -2.01 -0.08 0.61
C VAL A 123 -2.55 0.79 1.73
N ILE A 124 -2.60 0.23 2.92
CA ILE A 124 -3.03 0.97 4.12
C ILE A 124 -1.95 0.88 5.18
N TYR A 125 -1.81 1.95 5.96
CA TYR A 125 -0.84 2.05 7.04
C TYR A 125 -1.49 2.73 8.25
N GLY A 126 -1.26 2.19 9.41
CA GLY A 126 -1.73 2.77 10.66
C GLY A 126 -1.66 1.80 11.81
N ASP A 127 -2.45 2.08 12.84
CA ASP A 127 -2.55 1.25 14.02
C ASP A 127 -2.82 -0.21 13.65
N SER A 128 -2.01 -1.11 14.18
CA SER A 128 -2.05 -2.53 13.83
C SER A 128 -3.42 -3.16 14.04
N LYS A 129 -4.12 -2.77 15.11
CA LYS A 129 -5.45 -3.31 15.42
C LYS A 129 -6.48 -2.88 14.38
N ILE A 130 -6.47 -1.59 14.01
CA ILE A 130 -7.41 -1.06 13.02
C ILE A 130 -7.15 -1.69 11.65
N VAL A 131 -5.89 -1.77 11.25
CA VAL A 131 -5.50 -2.40 9.98
C VAL A 131 -5.93 -3.86 9.97
N SER A 132 -5.73 -4.58 11.08
CA SER A 132 -6.13 -5.99 11.20
C SER A 132 -7.65 -6.19 11.11
N GLU A 133 -8.43 -5.29 11.66
CA GLU A 133 -9.90 -5.37 11.55
C GLU A 133 -10.35 -5.35 10.09
N LEU A 134 -9.65 -4.58 9.26
CA LEU A 134 -9.98 -4.47 7.83
C LEU A 134 -9.40 -5.61 6.97
N THR A 135 -8.24 -6.16 7.36
CA THR A 135 -7.46 -7.04 6.47
C THR A 135 -7.11 -8.41 7.06
N GLY A 136 -7.44 -8.65 8.33
CA GLY A 136 -6.94 -9.82 9.07
C GLY A 136 -7.31 -11.19 8.49
N LYS A 137 -8.35 -11.24 7.66
CA LYS A 137 -8.81 -12.49 7.04
C LYS A 137 -8.34 -12.67 5.60
N PHE A 138 -7.56 -11.73 5.09
CA PHE A 138 -7.10 -11.79 3.70
C PHE A 138 -5.97 -12.81 3.54
N THR A 139 -5.98 -13.49 2.40
CA THR A 139 -4.96 -14.48 2.06
C THR A 139 -3.67 -13.78 1.66
N LEU A 140 -2.54 -14.30 2.12
CA LEU A 140 -1.24 -13.79 1.68
C LEU A 140 -1.07 -14.01 0.18
N TRP A 141 -0.38 -13.11 -0.48
CA TRP A 141 0.00 -13.27 -1.89
C TRP A 141 1.02 -14.41 -2.00
N LYS A 142 0.67 -15.41 -2.77
CA LYS A 142 1.55 -16.56 -3.04
C LYS A 142 1.56 -16.89 -4.52
#